data_72d2d74b35d47b8154ddcc56668a2693
#
_entry.id   72d2d74b35d47b8154ddcc56668a2693
#
_cell.length_a   1.000
_cell.length_b   1.000
_cell.length_c   1.000
_cell.angle_alpha   90.00
_cell.angle_beta   90.00
_cell.angle_gamma   90.00
#
_symmetry.space_group_name_H-M   'P 1'
#
loop_
_entity.id
_entity.type
_entity.pdbx_description
1 polymer ?
#
loop_
_entity_poly.entity_id
_entity_poly.type
_entity_poly.pdbx_seq_one_letter_code
_entity_poly.pdbx_strand_id
1 'polypeptide(L)'
;MEFGLSEDQVMLQETVRRFVAEEVSLDLVRQIAEGEIQVAETLAEKLTALGLDGLLVPEKDGGSGLGVLDAALVQECFGYGIVPARFLSNSVAAYALRDSGSSILNDIANND
;
A
#
# COMPACT_ATOMS: atom_id res chain seq x y z
N MET A 1 -3.34 27.63 9.62
CA MET A 1 -2.51 26.64 8.90
C MET A 1 -2.12 25.52 9.86
N GLU A 2 -2.47 24.31 9.52
CA GLU A 2 -2.13 23.15 10.34
C GLU A 2 -0.90 22.45 9.78
N PHE A 3 0.04 22.14 10.66
CA PHE A 3 1.27 21.41 10.30
C PHE A 3 1.22 19.95 10.73
N GLY A 4 0.16 19.54 11.41
CA GLY A 4 -0.03 18.15 11.83
C GLY A 4 -0.79 17.33 10.80
N LEU A 5 -0.86 16.02 11.07
CA LEU A 5 -1.64 15.09 10.24
C LEU A 5 -3.14 15.29 10.51
N SER A 6 -3.96 15.06 9.47
CA SER A 6 -5.41 15.04 9.64
C SER A 6 -5.83 13.81 10.44
N GLU A 7 -7.08 13.80 10.93
CA GLU A 7 -7.64 12.64 11.63
C GLU A 7 -7.62 11.39 10.75
N ASP A 8 -7.96 11.54 9.47
CA ASP A 8 -7.95 10.43 8.51
C ASP A 8 -6.53 9.89 8.28
N GLN A 9 -5.54 10.77 8.23
CA GLN A 9 -4.13 10.38 8.09
C GLN A 9 -3.63 9.64 9.33
N VAL A 10 -4.02 10.08 10.52
CA VAL A 10 -3.69 9.38 11.76
C VAL A 10 -4.32 7.98 11.77
N MET A 11 -5.59 7.88 11.36
CA MET A 11 -6.29 6.59 11.27
C MET A 11 -5.61 5.64 10.28
N LEU A 12 -5.23 6.16 9.11
CA LEU A 12 -4.50 5.38 8.12
C LEU A 12 -3.19 4.84 8.69
N GLN A 13 -2.42 5.70 9.33
CA GLN A 13 -1.16 5.33 9.95
C GLN A 13 -1.34 4.25 11.03
N GLU A 14 -2.32 4.42 11.91
CA GLU A 14 -2.62 3.44 12.95
C GLU A 14 -3.06 2.10 12.38
N THR A 15 -3.89 2.12 11.35
CA THR A 15 -4.36 0.90 10.69
C THR A 15 -3.20 0.13 10.06
N VAL A 16 -2.32 0.82 9.36
CA VAL A 16 -1.18 0.19 8.70
C VAL A 16 -0.17 -0.33 9.74
N ARG A 17 0.11 0.45 10.77
CA ARG A 17 1.00 0.01 11.86
C ARG A 17 0.49 -1.24 12.54
N ARG A 18 -0.80 -1.29 12.82
CA ARG A 18 -1.43 -2.48 13.43
C ARG A 18 -1.30 -3.68 12.52
N PHE A 19 -1.60 -3.51 11.24
CA PHE A 19 -1.47 -4.57 10.26
C PHE A 19 -0.04 -5.13 10.24
N VAL A 20 0.95 -4.24 10.16
CA VAL A 20 2.36 -4.64 10.13
C VAL A 20 2.74 -5.40 11.40
N ALA A 21 2.31 -4.90 12.57
CA ALA A 21 2.61 -5.54 13.85
C ALA A 21 1.99 -6.94 13.97
N GLU A 22 0.77 -7.12 13.45
CA GLU A 22 0.02 -8.38 13.57
C GLU A 22 0.37 -9.39 12.48
N GLU A 23 0.65 -8.92 11.25
CA GLU A 23 0.73 -9.80 10.07
C GLU A 23 2.13 -9.96 9.49
N VAL A 24 3.07 -9.08 9.85
CA VAL A 24 4.41 -9.09 9.24
C VAL A 24 5.47 -9.30 10.33
N SER A 25 5.75 -10.56 10.65
CA SER A 25 6.85 -10.90 11.55
C SER A 25 8.16 -10.96 10.77
N LEU A 26 9.29 -10.91 11.48
CA LEU A 26 10.60 -11.11 10.84
C LEU A 26 10.73 -12.52 10.25
N ASP A 27 10.11 -13.51 10.88
CA ASP A 27 10.10 -14.87 10.35
C ASP A 27 9.36 -14.94 9.00
N LEU A 28 8.23 -14.24 8.87
CA LEU A 28 7.49 -14.16 7.61
C LEU A 28 8.34 -13.49 6.54
N VAL A 29 9.03 -12.39 6.87
CA VAL A 29 9.91 -11.68 5.94
C VAL A 29 11.02 -12.61 5.46
N ARG A 30 11.63 -13.38 6.38
CA ARG A 30 12.67 -14.36 6.03
C ARG A 30 12.15 -15.45 5.12
N GLN A 31 10.96 -15.98 5.39
CA GLN A 31 10.34 -16.98 4.53
C GLN A 31 10.15 -16.46 3.10
N ILE A 32 9.67 -15.23 2.96
CA ILE A 32 9.50 -14.61 1.64
C ILE A 32 10.85 -14.42 0.96
N ALA A 33 11.88 -13.97 1.70
CA ALA A 33 13.23 -13.82 1.17
C ALA A 33 13.84 -15.15 0.71
N GLU A 34 13.45 -16.25 1.33
CA GLU A 34 13.89 -17.59 0.96
C GLU A 34 13.11 -18.20 -0.21
N GLY A 35 12.14 -17.48 -0.75
CA GLY A 35 11.39 -17.90 -1.92
C GLY A 35 10.07 -18.62 -1.64
N GLU A 36 9.52 -18.47 -0.44
CA GLU A 36 8.22 -19.04 -0.06
C GLU A 36 7.09 -18.27 -0.75
N ILE A 37 6.74 -18.68 -1.96
CA ILE A 37 5.79 -17.97 -2.84
C ILE A 37 4.41 -17.88 -2.20
N GLN A 38 3.92 -18.95 -1.58
CA GLN A 38 2.58 -18.96 -0.96
C GLN A 38 2.48 -17.93 0.17
N VAL A 39 3.55 -17.77 0.93
CA VAL A 39 3.58 -16.78 2.03
C VAL A 39 3.51 -15.36 1.44
N ALA A 40 4.27 -15.12 0.38
CA ALA A 40 4.26 -13.82 -0.30
C ALA A 40 2.89 -13.50 -0.91
N GLU A 41 2.25 -14.47 -1.55
CA GLU A 41 0.92 -14.29 -2.13
C GLU A 41 -0.13 -14.01 -1.07
N THR A 42 -0.08 -14.72 0.05
CA THR A 42 -1.01 -14.51 1.17
C THR A 42 -0.88 -13.10 1.74
N LEU A 43 0.36 -12.62 1.89
CA LEU A 43 0.59 -11.25 2.36
C LEU A 43 0.05 -10.23 1.36
N ALA A 44 0.31 -10.44 0.07
CA ALA A 44 -0.18 -9.56 -1.00
C ALA A 44 -1.71 -9.48 -0.99
N GLU A 45 -2.40 -10.59 -0.81
CA GLU A 45 -3.86 -10.64 -0.71
C GLU A 45 -4.37 -9.82 0.48
N LYS A 46 -3.72 -9.93 1.62
CA LYS A 46 -4.07 -9.17 2.82
C LYS A 46 -3.89 -7.67 2.62
N LEU A 47 -2.80 -7.27 1.94
CA LEU A 47 -2.54 -5.87 1.62
C LEU A 47 -3.59 -5.32 0.64
N THR A 48 -3.96 -6.12 -0.35
CA THR A 48 -5.01 -5.76 -1.30
C THR A 48 -6.35 -5.55 -0.59
N ALA A 49 -6.67 -6.41 0.38
CA ALA A 49 -7.89 -6.30 1.17
C ALA A 49 -7.97 -5.01 1.98
N LEU A 50 -6.82 -4.43 2.35
CA LEU A 50 -6.77 -3.11 3.00
C LEU A 50 -6.96 -1.95 2.03
N GLY A 51 -6.96 -2.20 0.72
CA GLY A 51 -7.12 -1.17 -0.29
C GLY A 51 -5.85 -0.36 -0.57
N LEU A 52 -4.69 -0.81 -0.11
CA LEU A 52 -3.44 -0.05 -0.24
C LEU A 52 -2.89 -0.04 -1.66
N ASP A 53 -3.17 -1.07 -2.46
CA ASP A 53 -2.68 -1.14 -3.84
C ASP A 53 -3.19 0.02 -4.70
N GLY A 54 -4.41 0.47 -4.45
CA GLY A 54 -5.03 1.56 -5.17
C GLY A 54 -5.01 2.90 -4.45
N LEU A 55 -4.11 3.09 -3.46
CA LEU A 55 -4.11 4.28 -2.63
C LEU A 55 -4.05 5.57 -3.45
N LEU A 56 -3.19 5.66 -4.43
CA LEU A 56 -3.02 6.84 -5.30
C LEU A 56 -3.80 6.74 -6.61
N VAL A 57 -4.46 5.62 -6.87
CA VAL A 57 -5.33 5.51 -8.06
C VAL A 57 -6.57 6.37 -7.84
N PRO A 58 -6.97 7.21 -8.82
CA PRO A 58 -8.18 8.01 -8.69
C PRO A 58 -9.43 7.16 -8.43
N GLU A 59 -10.40 7.73 -7.72
CA GLU A 59 -11.65 7.03 -7.42
C GLU A 59 -12.38 6.58 -8.69
N LYS A 60 -12.34 7.39 -9.75
CA LYS A 60 -12.96 7.05 -11.04
C LYS A 60 -12.37 5.78 -11.67
N ASP A 61 -11.16 5.40 -11.30
CA ASP A 61 -10.45 4.21 -11.79
C ASP A 61 -10.43 3.09 -10.76
N GLY A 62 -11.23 3.17 -9.71
CA GLY A 62 -11.41 2.13 -8.71
C GLY A 62 -10.50 2.23 -7.51
N GLY A 63 -9.76 3.32 -7.37
CA GLY A 63 -8.83 3.52 -6.25
C GLY A 63 -9.40 4.38 -5.13
N SER A 64 -8.56 4.72 -4.16
CA SER A 64 -8.91 5.53 -3.01
C SER A 64 -8.74 7.03 -3.23
N GLY A 65 -8.02 7.43 -4.27
CA GLY A 65 -7.84 8.84 -4.64
C GLY A 65 -7.10 9.66 -3.60
N LEU A 66 -6.22 9.04 -2.80
CA LEU A 66 -5.46 9.75 -1.78
C LEU A 66 -4.22 10.41 -2.37
N GLY A 67 -3.51 11.17 -1.54
CA GLY A 67 -2.38 11.97 -1.98
C GLY A 67 -1.01 11.37 -1.65
N VAL A 68 0.03 12.05 -2.12
CA VAL A 68 1.42 11.63 -1.93
C VAL A 68 1.80 11.55 -0.44
N LEU A 69 1.30 12.48 0.39
CA LEU A 69 1.59 12.43 1.83
C LEU A 69 1.02 11.15 2.45
N ASP A 70 -0.18 10.75 2.05
CA ASP A 70 -0.79 9.50 2.52
C ASP A 70 0.06 8.30 2.15
N ALA A 71 0.55 8.25 0.91
CA ALA A 71 1.44 7.19 0.45
C ALA A 71 2.77 7.19 1.22
N ALA A 72 3.31 8.36 1.53
CA ALA A 72 4.54 8.48 2.31
C ALA A 72 4.36 7.91 3.72
N LEU A 73 3.22 8.17 4.36
CA LEU A 73 2.91 7.62 5.69
C LEU A 73 2.85 6.08 5.66
N VAL A 74 2.23 5.52 4.64
CA VAL A 74 2.15 4.06 4.48
C VAL A 74 3.54 3.48 4.23
N GLN A 75 4.31 4.11 3.34
CA GLN A 75 5.66 3.63 3.01
C GLN A 75 6.60 3.68 4.22
N GLU A 76 6.46 4.69 5.08
CA GLU A 76 7.22 4.78 6.31
C GLU A 76 6.93 3.58 7.22
N CYS A 77 5.65 3.23 7.38
CA CYS A 77 5.25 2.05 8.16
C CYS A 77 5.83 0.76 7.55
N PHE A 78 5.80 0.65 6.23
CA PHE A 78 6.33 -0.52 5.53
C PHE A 78 7.85 -0.62 5.66
N GLY A 79 8.54 0.51 5.59
CA GLY A 79 10.00 0.54 5.80
C GLY A 79 10.38 0.11 7.21
N TYR A 80 9.65 0.61 8.20
CA TYR A 80 9.89 0.26 9.60
C TYR A 80 9.69 -1.25 9.84
N GLY A 81 8.67 -1.85 9.24
CA GLY A 81 8.37 -3.27 9.40
C GLY A 81 9.04 -4.18 8.38
N ILE A 82 9.83 -3.64 7.47
CA ILE A 82 10.50 -4.38 6.38
C ILE A 82 9.47 -5.20 5.57
N VAL A 83 8.36 -4.56 5.22
CA VAL A 83 7.27 -5.22 4.51
C VAL A 83 7.64 -5.48 3.05
N PRO A 84 7.69 -6.74 2.60
CA PRO A 84 7.99 -7.06 1.20
C PRO A 84 6.75 -6.89 0.33
N ALA A 85 6.52 -5.67 -0.14
CA ALA A 85 5.34 -5.33 -0.93
C ALA A 85 5.71 -4.49 -2.14
N ARG A 86 4.84 -4.50 -3.14
CA ARG A 86 5.00 -3.71 -4.37
C ARG A 86 4.39 -2.31 -4.25
N PHE A 87 4.16 -1.85 -3.03
CA PHE A 87 3.44 -0.61 -2.77
C PHE A 87 4.13 0.60 -3.42
N LEU A 88 5.45 0.72 -3.27
CA LEU A 88 6.18 1.87 -3.81
C LEU A 88 6.08 1.95 -5.33
N SER A 89 6.35 0.86 -6.03
CA SER A 89 6.30 0.84 -7.49
C SER A 89 4.87 1.06 -8.01
N ASN A 90 3.87 0.47 -7.38
CA ASN A 90 2.47 0.68 -7.73
C ASN A 90 2.04 2.12 -7.51
N SER A 91 2.50 2.74 -6.41
CA SER A 91 2.19 4.14 -6.09
C SER A 91 2.81 5.10 -7.12
N VAL A 92 4.05 4.88 -7.50
CA VAL A 92 4.74 5.71 -8.51
C VAL A 92 4.01 5.59 -9.86
N ALA A 93 3.68 4.38 -10.28
CA ALA A 93 2.97 4.15 -11.54
C ALA A 93 1.58 4.80 -11.52
N ALA A 94 0.83 4.64 -10.43
CA ALA A 94 -0.49 5.22 -10.28
C ALA A 94 -0.44 6.75 -10.33
N TYR A 95 0.52 7.35 -9.65
CA TYR A 95 0.70 8.80 -9.63
C TYR A 95 1.05 9.34 -11.02
N ALA A 96 1.95 8.67 -11.73
CA ALA A 96 2.37 9.06 -13.07
C ALA A 96 1.21 8.98 -14.08
N LEU A 97 0.32 8.01 -13.91
CA LEU A 97 -0.78 7.73 -14.86
C LEU A 97 -2.12 8.33 -14.43
N ARG A 98 -2.20 9.03 -13.29
CA ARG A 98 -3.47 9.43 -12.64
C ARG A 98 -4.48 10.18 -13.55
N ASP A 99 -3.98 10.89 -14.55
CA ASP A 99 -4.83 11.67 -15.46
C ASP A 99 -4.82 11.13 -16.89
N SER A 100 -4.25 9.94 -17.10
CA SER A 100 -4.05 9.38 -18.44
C SER A 100 -5.27 8.66 -19.01
N GLY A 101 -6.19 8.22 -18.15
CA GLY A 101 -7.31 7.38 -18.56
C GLY A 101 -6.89 5.94 -18.89
N SER A 102 -5.69 5.54 -18.52
CA SER A 102 -5.18 4.19 -18.80
C SER A 102 -5.92 3.11 -18.00
N SER A 103 -6.23 2.00 -18.64
CA SER A 103 -6.82 0.84 -17.99
C SER A 103 -5.90 0.19 -16.95
N ILE A 104 -4.60 0.47 -17.03
CA ILE A 104 -3.60 -0.02 -16.08
C ILE A 104 -3.93 0.48 -14.66
N LEU A 105 -4.50 1.68 -14.51
CA LEU A 105 -4.89 2.22 -13.21
C LEU A 105 -5.88 1.31 -12.49
N ASN A 106 -6.88 0.79 -13.22
CA ASN A 106 -7.84 -0.14 -12.64
C ASN A 106 -7.17 -1.46 -12.26
N ASP A 107 -6.25 -1.94 -13.08
CA ASP A 107 -5.50 -3.16 -12.80
C ASP A 107 -4.63 -3.00 -11.54
N ILE A 108 -3.99 -1.85 -11.36
CA ILE A 108 -3.22 -1.55 -10.15
C ILE A 108 -4.12 -1.59 -8.92
N ALA A 109 -5.29 -0.94 -8.98
CA ALA A 109 -6.22 -0.89 -7.86
C ALA A 109 -6.74 -2.27 -7.46
N ASN A 110 -6.87 -3.18 -8.41
CA ASN A 110 -7.38 -4.54 -8.18
C ASN A 110 -6.27 -5.59 -8.04
N ASN A 111 -5.02 -5.18 -8.05
CA ASN A 111 -3.85 -6.05 -7.94
C ASN A 111 -3.79 -7.12 -9.05
N ASP A 112 -4.10 -6.70 -10.26
CA ASP A 112 -4.04 -7.57 -11.44
C ASP A 112 -2.74 -7.45 -12.22
#